data_1a973924445200ba8f767e0a049d7cf8
#
_entry.id   1a973924445200ba8f767e0a049d7cf8
#
_cell.length_a   1.000
_cell.length_b   1.000
_cell.length_c   1.000
_cell.angle_alpha   90.00
_cell.angle_beta   90.00
_cell.angle_gamma   90.00
#
_symmetry.space_group_name_H-M   'P 1'
#
loop_
_entity.id
_entity.type
_entity.pdbx_description
1 polymer ?
#
loop_
_entity_poly.entity_id
_entity_poly.type
_entity_poly.pdbx_seq_one_letter_code
_entity_poly.pdbx_strand_id
1 'polypeptide(L)'
;MHWAWRLGADGRDYREVRDDAAEAGTLAHAMIEADIRGKDRPLLFDYPEAIAAEAGAAFASYQEWRAVTGIQLERAEVSLVSERYKYGGTYDALTAPGRRLLCDWKTSKGIYPEAVIQLGGYAVLHDEHFPDEPLSGGVVVRFGRDGSGWEQLDVSLGQLAHARAAFLRLRAAYAAIHPIDLFLNRRRTRLAKGKGGPPDDIANDSFNAQLAAIEDDAA
;
A
#
# COMPACT_ATOMS: atom_id res chain seq x y z
N MET A 1 -11.91 -4.36 15.96
CA MET A 1 -12.00 -4.19 17.44
C MET A 1 -11.74 -5.49 18.22
N HIS A 2 -12.18 -6.65 17.78
CA HIS A 2 -12.02 -7.93 18.51
C HIS A 2 -10.56 -8.38 18.74
N TRP A 3 -9.64 -8.07 17.82
CA TRP A 3 -8.24 -8.47 17.93
C TRP A 3 -7.49 -7.72 19.04
N ALA A 4 -7.60 -6.38 19.08
CA ALA A 4 -6.95 -5.56 20.11
C ALA A 4 -7.49 -5.89 21.52
N TRP A 5 -8.78 -6.21 21.64
CA TRP A 5 -9.39 -6.64 22.91
C TRP A 5 -8.79 -7.97 23.41
N ARG A 6 -8.59 -8.96 22.51
CA ARG A 6 -7.96 -10.24 22.89
C ARG A 6 -6.53 -10.04 23.40
N LEU A 7 -5.72 -9.23 22.71
CA LEU A 7 -4.36 -8.93 23.16
C LEU A 7 -4.35 -8.27 24.55
N GLY A 8 -5.26 -7.31 24.79
CA GLY A 8 -5.41 -6.70 26.10
C GLY A 8 -5.84 -7.70 27.19
N ALA A 9 -6.71 -8.66 26.89
CA ALA A 9 -7.09 -9.73 27.80
C ALA A 9 -5.91 -10.66 28.13
N ASP A 10 -4.96 -10.83 27.18
CA ASP A 10 -3.73 -11.61 27.34
C ASP A 10 -2.59 -10.78 27.96
N GLY A 11 -2.85 -9.54 28.40
CA GLY A 11 -1.87 -8.64 29.00
C GLY A 11 -0.84 -8.07 28.03
N ARG A 12 -1.10 -8.12 26.70
CA ARG A 12 -0.22 -7.61 25.66
C ARG A 12 -0.71 -6.26 25.14
N ASP A 13 0.21 -5.31 24.94
CA ASP A 13 -0.13 -4.05 24.27
C ASP A 13 -0.31 -4.31 22.76
N TYR A 14 -1.52 -4.04 22.25
CA TYR A 14 -1.83 -4.22 20.83
C TYR A 14 -1.00 -3.30 19.92
N ARG A 15 -0.49 -2.18 20.44
CA ARG A 15 0.34 -1.23 19.68
C ARG A 15 1.73 -1.82 19.44
N GLU A 16 2.36 -2.38 20.47
CA GLU A 16 3.64 -3.08 20.35
C GLU A 16 3.53 -4.22 19.32
N VAL A 17 2.52 -5.08 19.47
CA VAL A 17 2.32 -6.20 18.54
C VAL A 17 2.07 -5.73 17.11
N ARG A 18 1.37 -4.60 16.92
CA ARG A 18 1.16 -4.01 15.59
C ARG A 18 2.46 -3.45 15.02
N ASP A 19 3.22 -2.75 15.83
CA ASP A 19 4.43 -2.06 15.42
C ASP A 19 5.54 -3.08 15.10
N ASP A 20 5.71 -4.13 15.91
CA ASP A 20 6.60 -5.27 15.60
C ASP A 20 6.22 -5.96 14.29
N ALA A 21 4.90 -6.18 14.09
CA ALA A 21 4.40 -6.78 12.86
C ALA A 21 4.65 -5.90 11.62
N ALA A 22 4.57 -4.59 11.76
CA ALA A 22 4.88 -3.64 10.69
C ALA A 22 6.38 -3.61 10.39
N GLU A 23 7.23 -3.64 11.42
CA GLU A 23 8.69 -3.67 11.26
C GLU A 23 9.15 -4.97 10.59
N ALA A 24 8.65 -6.12 11.00
CA ALA A 24 8.94 -7.40 10.35
C ALA A 24 8.50 -7.40 8.87
N GLY A 25 7.34 -6.80 8.56
CA GLY A 25 6.88 -6.61 7.19
C GLY A 25 7.81 -5.74 6.36
N THR A 26 8.23 -4.60 6.90
CA THR A 26 9.16 -3.67 6.25
C THR A 26 10.51 -4.34 5.97
N LEU A 27 11.04 -5.10 6.93
CA LEU A 27 12.28 -5.85 6.75
C LEU A 27 12.15 -6.92 5.67
N ALA A 28 11.03 -7.66 5.64
CA ALA A 28 10.78 -8.65 4.59
C ALA A 28 10.74 -8.01 3.19
N HIS A 29 10.06 -6.87 3.01
CA HIS A 29 10.05 -6.11 1.75
C HIS A 29 11.45 -5.67 1.34
N ALA A 30 12.26 -5.15 2.27
CA ALA A 30 13.63 -4.76 1.99
C ALA A 30 14.52 -5.95 1.56
N MET A 31 14.31 -7.13 2.14
CA MET A 31 15.01 -8.36 1.73
C MET A 31 14.59 -8.80 0.32
N ILE A 32 13.31 -8.70 -0.02
CA ILE A 32 12.76 -9.00 -1.35
C ILE A 32 13.28 -8.00 -2.39
N GLU A 33 13.24 -6.71 -2.08
CA GLU A 33 13.82 -5.67 -2.94
C GLU A 33 15.28 -5.92 -3.26
N ALA A 34 16.09 -6.23 -2.24
CA ALA A 34 17.51 -6.52 -2.38
C ALA A 34 17.74 -7.75 -3.30
N ASP A 35 16.92 -8.80 -3.15
CA ASP A 35 16.99 -9.98 -4.00
C ASP A 35 16.65 -9.65 -5.48
N ILE A 36 15.59 -8.89 -5.73
CA ILE A 36 15.18 -8.48 -7.09
C ILE A 36 16.25 -7.62 -7.74
N ARG A 37 16.86 -6.71 -6.97
CA ARG A 37 17.90 -5.79 -7.46
C ARG A 37 19.31 -6.37 -7.48
N GLY A 38 19.50 -7.60 -7.02
CA GLY A 38 20.83 -8.24 -6.89
C GLY A 38 21.76 -7.48 -5.94
N LYS A 39 21.22 -6.91 -4.85
CA LYS A 39 21.96 -6.18 -3.82
C LYS A 39 22.11 -7.01 -2.55
N ASP A 40 23.00 -6.56 -1.67
CA ASP A 40 23.13 -7.13 -0.34
C ASP A 40 21.84 -6.91 0.46
N ARG A 41 21.40 -7.97 1.13
CA ARG A 41 20.21 -7.92 1.98
C ARG A 41 20.54 -7.28 3.33
N PRO A 42 19.53 -6.67 3.99
CA PRO A 42 19.66 -6.24 5.38
C PRO A 42 20.20 -7.37 6.28
N LEU A 43 21.04 -7.01 7.23
CA LEU A 43 21.62 -7.98 8.16
C LEU A 43 20.60 -8.25 9.28
N LEU A 44 20.15 -9.49 9.41
CA LEU A 44 19.11 -9.85 10.37
C LEU A 44 19.53 -9.63 11.83
N PHE A 45 20.81 -9.68 12.15
CA PHE A 45 21.31 -9.46 13.50
C PHE A 45 21.21 -7.99 13.98
N ASP A 46 20.91 -7.05 13.09
CA ASP A 46 20.66 -5.65 13.44
C ASP A 46 19.22 -5.42 13.98
N TYR A 47 18.40 -6.47 13.98
CA TYR A 47 16.99 -6.42 14.38
C TYR A 47 16.73 -7.31 15.60
N PRO A 48 15.66 -7.02 16.39
CA PRO A 48 15.20 -7.93 17.43
C PRO A 48 14.95 -9.35 16.87
N GLU A 49 15.30 -10.38 17.64
CA GLU A 49 15.25 -11.78 17.21
C GLU A 49 13.86 -12.18 16.64
N ALA A 50 12.77 -11.74 17.29
CA ALA A 50 11.41 -12.04 16.85
C ALA A 50 11.11 -11.42 15.48
N ILE A 51 11.49 -10.15 15.27
CA ILE A 51 11.32 -9.43 14.00
C ILE A 51 12.14 -10.07 12.89
N ALA A 52 13.42 -10.39 13.17
CA ALA A 52 14.30 -11.07 12.23
C ALA A 52 13.76 -12.45 11.82
N ALA A 53 13.24 -13.22 12.78
CA ALA A 53 12.65 -14.53 12.52
C ALA A 53 11.38 -14.43 11.65
N GLU A 54 10.46 -13.51 11.95
CA GLU A 54 9.24 -13.28 11.15
C GLU A 54 9.58 -12.81 9.73
N ALA A 55 10.48 -11.85 9.58
CA ALA A 55 10.92 -11.36 8.27
C ALA A 55 11.63 -12.47 7.45
N GLY A 56 12.47 -13.27 8.10
CA GLY A 56 13.13 -14.41 7.49
C GLY A 56 12.16 -15.47 6.98
N ALA A 57 11.10 -15.77 7.75
CA ALA A 57 10.05 -16.70 7.34
C ALA A 57 9.27 -16.20 6.13
N ALA A 58 8.90 -14.90 6.11
CA ALA A 58 8.24 -14.28 4.96
C ALA A 58 9.16 -14.30 3.71
N PHE A 59 10.44 -13.98 3.87
CA PHE A 59 11.40 -14.04 2.77
C PHE A 59 11.61 -15.47 2.24
N ALA A 60 11.65 -16.48 3.10
CA ALA A 60 11.71 -17.88 2.66
C ALA A 60 10.46 -18.27 1.84
N SER A 61 9.27 -17.81 2.25
CA SER A 61 8.02 -18.00 1.50
C SER A 61 8.06 -17.32 0.13
N TYR A 62 8.69 -16.13 0.02
CA TYR A 62 8.91 -15.45 -1.26
C TYR A 62 9.86 -16.25 -2.16
N GLN A 63 10.95 -16.78 -1.63
CA GLN A 63 11.91 -17.60 -2.41
C GLN A 63 11.24 -18.86 -2.95
N GLU A 64 10.42 -19.54 -2.15
CA GLU A 64 9.63 -20.69 -2.57
C GLU A 64 8.64 -20.31 -3.68
N TRP A 65 7.88 -19.22 -3.50
CA TRP A 65 6.95 -18.70 -4.51
C TRP A 65 7.65 -18.44 -5.85
N ARG A 66 8.81 -17.77 -5.84
CA ARG A 66 9.60 -17.54 -7.06
C ARG A 66 10.06 -18.82 -7.73
N ALA A 67 10.51 -19.78 -6.95
CA ALA A 67 10.97 -21.07 -7.46
C ALA A 67 9.83 -21.88 -8.09
N VAL A 68 8.64 -21.87 -7.47
CA VAL A 68 7.46 -22.60 -7.94
C VAL A 68 6.84 -21.94 -9.18
N THR A 69 6.72 -20.62 -9.18
CA THR A 69 6.03 -19.88 -10.28
C THR A 69 6.94 -19.60 -11.46
N GLY A 70 8.26 -19.56 -11.26
CA GLY A 70 9.24 -19.17 -12.28
C GLY A 70 9.12 -17.70 -12.71
N ILE A 71 8.40 -16.87 -11.95
CA ILE A 71 8.12 -15.47 -12.30
C ILE A 71 9.40 -14.66 -12.37
N GLN A 72 9.54 -13.86 -13.43
CA GLN A 72 10.67 -12.97 -13.62
C GLN A 72 10.28 -11.57 -13.22
N LEU A 73 10.96 -11.02 -12.22
CA LEU A 73 10.76 -9.66 -11.72
C LEU A 73 11.81 -8.72 -12.33
N GLU A 74 11.41 -7.57 -12.81
CA GLU A 74 12.27 -6.59 -13.50
C GLU A 74 12.56 -5.37 -12.63
N ARG A 75 11.53 -4.85 -11.96
CA ARG A 75 11.64 -3.64 -11.13
C ARG A 75 11.13 -3.92 -9.73
N ALA A 76 11.73 -3.27 -8.74
CA ALA A 76 11.29 -3.33 -7.35
C ALA A 76 11.22 -1.92 -6.76
N GLU A 77 10.28 -1.70 -5.84
CA GLU A 77 10.12 -0.48 -5.04
C GLU A 77 10.12 0.79 -5.91
N VAL A 78 9.19 0.87 -6.87
CA VAL A 78 9.09 2.02 -7.79
C VAL A 78 8.14 3.05 -7.21
N SER A 79 8.69 4.20 -6.80
CA SER A 79 7.94 5.33 -6.25
C SER A 79 7.48 6.27 -7.35
N LEU A 80 6.19 6.56 -7.42
CA LEU A 80 5.55 7.39 -8.43
C LEU A 80 4.58 8.39 -7.79
N VAL A 81 4.31 9.51 -8.47
CA VAL A 81 3.40 10.55 -8.01
C VAL A 81 2.48 10.97 -9.15
N SER A 82 1.18 11.02 -8.90
CA SER A 82 0.19 11.61 -9.80
C SER A 82 -0.05 13.06 -9.43
N GLU A 83 0.34 13.97 -10.33
CA GLU A 83 0.00 15.39 -10.20
C GLU A 83 -1.48 15.64 -10.50
N ARG A 84 -2.10 14.80 -11.32
CA ARG A 84 -3.52 14.88 -11.66
C ARG A 84 -4.40 14.55 -10.45
N TYR A 85 -4.15 13.42 -9.80
CA TYR A 85 -4.99 12.94 -8.69
C TYR A 85 -4.43 13.29 -7.30
N LYS A 86 -3.26 13.96 -7.24
CA LYS A 86 -2.61 14.44 -6.01
C LYS A 86 -2.41 13.32 -4.97
N TYR A 87 -1.81 12.23 -5.39
CA TYR A 87 -1.31 11.16 -4.53
C TYR A 87 -0.03 10.55 -5.08
N GLY A 88 0.68 9.85 -4.23
CA GLY A 88 1.85 9.07 -4.59
C GLY A 88 1.80 7.69 -3.95
N GLY A 89 2.61 6.80 -4.44
CA GLY A 89 2.76 5.47 -3.91
C GLY A 89 3.97 4.75 -4.48
N THR A 90 4.34 3.66 -3.82
CA THR A 90 5.44 2.78 -4.24
C THR A 90 4.85 1.40 -4.44
N TYR A 91 4.93 0.86 -5.65
CA TYR A 91 4.57 -0.53 -5.88
C TYR A 91 5.78 -1.44 -5.66
N ASP A 92 5.52 -2.63 -5.12
CA ASP A 92 6.58 -3.52 -4.66
C ASP A 92 7.41 -4.09 -5.80
N ALA A 93 6.77 -4.54 -6.90
CA ALA A 93 7.50 -5.01 -8.07
C ALA A 93 6.67 -4.95 -9.38
N LEU A 94 7.39 -5.09 -10.50
CA LEU A 94 6.85 -5.29 -11.84
C LEU A 94 7.53 -6.49 -12.48
N THR A 95 6.75 -7.32 -13.16
CA THR A 95 7.31 -8.46 -13.90
C THR A 95 7.98 -8.02 -15.20
N ALA A 96 8.86 -8.87 -15.73
CA ALA A 96 9.55 -8.66 -17.01
C ALA A 96 8.58 -8.51 -18.20
N PRO A 97 9.05 -7.91 -19.32
CA PRO A 97 8.26 -7.73 -20.53
C PRO A 97 7.65 -9.05 -21.07
N GLY A 98 6.50 -8.90 -21.77
CA GLY A 98 5.74 -10.02 -22.32
C GLY A 98 4.44 -10.28 -21.56
N ARG A 99 4.46 -10.32 -20.25
CA ARG A 99 3.28 -10.32 -19.39
C ARG A 99 3.57 -9.41 -18.18
N ARG A 100 3.34 -8.09 -18.33
CA ARG A 100 3.57 -7.13 -17.27
C ARG A 100 2.49 -7.20 -16.22
N LEU A 101 2.86 -7.68 -15.04
CA LEU A 101 2.00 -7.71 -13.85
C LEU A 101 2.56 -6.75 -12.81
N LEU A 102 1.69 -5.89 -12.27
CA LEU A 102 2.00 -5.21 -11.02
C LEU A 102 1.93 -6.19 -9.86
N CYS A 103 2.94 -6.17 -9.02
CA CYS A 103 3.04 -7.05 -7.86
C CYS A 103 2.91 -6.22 -6.58
N ASP A 104 2.15 -6.75 -5.63
CA ASP A 104 1.98 -6.19 -4.29
C ASP A 104 2.18 -7.30 -3.26
N TRP A 105 3.14 -7.09 -2.33
CA TRP A 105 3.49 -8.05 -1.31
C TRP A 105 2.76 -7.78 -0.02
N LYS A 106 2.30 -8.83 0.63
CA LYS A 106 1.64 -8.76 1.93
C LYS A 106 2.27 -9.75 2.90
N THR A 107 2.49 -9.30 4.12
CA THR A 107 2.95 -10.16 5.24
C THR A 107 1.87 -10.31 6.30
N SER A 108 0.63 -9.94 5.97
CA SER A 108 -0.57 -10.07 6.81
C SER A 108 -1.06 -11.53 6.89
N LYS A 109 -2.08 -11.78 7.71
CA LYS A 109 -2.67 -13.13 7.87
C LYS A 109 -3.44 -13.64 6.65
N GLY A 110 -3.78 -12.76 5.70
CA GLY A 110 -4.51 -13.11 4.49
C GLY A 110 -4.48 -11.95 3.50
N ILE A 111 -4.99 -12.18 2.28
CA ILE A 111 -5.19 -11.15 1.27
C ILE A 111 -6.56 -10.52 1.48
N TYR A 112 -6.60 -9.21 1.63
CA TYR A 112 -7.81 -8.43 1.88
C TYR A 112 -8.16 -7.53 0.69
N PRO A 113 -9.44 -7.09 0.54
CA PRO A 113 -9.87 -6.25 -0.58
C PRO A 113 -9.05 -4.97 -0.75
N GLU A 114 -8.55 -4.41 0.34
CA GLU A 114 -7.73 -3.19 0.35
C GLU A 114 -6.43 -3.35 -0.46
N ALA A 115 -5.84 -4.55 -0.49
CA ALA A 115 -4.66 -4.84 -1.28
C ALA A 115 -4.95 -4.73 -2.79
N VAL A 116 -6.11 -5.22 -3.23
CA VAL A 116 -6.54 -5.13 -4.64
C VAL A 116 -6.84 -3.67 -5.01
N ILE A 117 -7.49 -2.92 -4.11
CA ILE A 117 -7.76 -1.48 -4.33
C ILE A 117 -6.45 -0.69 -4.40
N GLN A 118 -5.48 -1.00 -3.54
CA GLN A 118 -4.14 -0.40 -3.55
C GLN A 118 -3.43 -0.67 -4.88
N LEU A 119 -3.50 -1.91 -5.36
CA LEU A 119 -2.95 -2.28 -6.67
C LEU A 119 -3.59 -1.47 -7.81
N GLY A 120 -4.90 -1.17 -7.73
CA GLY A 120 -5.59 -0.27 -8.64
C GLY A 120 -5.01 1.15 -8.65
N GLY A 121 -4.68 1.69 -7.48
CA GLY A 121 -4.00 2.98 -7.35
C GLY A 121 -2.60 2.96 -7.98
N TYR A 122 -1.83 1.92 -7.76
CA TYR A 122 -0.52 1.75 -8.39
C TYR A 122 -0.62 1.61 -9.92
N ALA A 123 -1.66 0.96 -10.42
CA ALA A 123 -1.88 0.83 -11.85
C ALA A 123 -2.17 2.18 -12.53
N VAL A 124 -2.89 3.09 -11.87
CA VAL A 124 -3.07 4.47 -12.36
C VAL A 124 -1.72 5.20 -12.43
N LEU A 125 -0.91 5.11 -11.38
CA LEU A 125 0.43 5.71 -11.38
C LEU A 125 1.32 5.13 -12.48
N HIS A 126 1.29 3.82 -12.69
CA HIS A 126 2.06 3.15 -13.72
C HIS A 126 1.67 3.64 -15.12
N ASP A 127 0.37 3.69 -15.43
CA ASP A 127 -0.12 4.13 -16.75
C ASP A 127 0.21 5.59 -17.05
N GLU A 128 0.23 6.48 -16.02
CA GLU A 128 0.64 7.87 -16.19
C GLU A 128 2.14 8.02 -16.50
N HIS A 129 2.99 7.19 -15.92
CA HIS A 129 4.45 7.31 -16.06
C HIS A 129 5.04 6.43 -17.16
N PHE A 130 4.37 5.34 -17.52
CA PHE A 130 4.84 4.34 -18.48
C PHE A 130 3.76 3.98 -19.50
N PRO A 131 3.25 4.96 -20.29
CA PRO A 131 2.14 4.73 -21.23
C PRO A 131 2.46 3.70 -22.31
N ASP A 132 3.73 3.52 -22.66
CA ASP A 132 4.20 2.54 -23.65
C ASP A 132 4.44 1.14 -23.04
N GLU A 133 4.18 0.96 -21.77
CA GLU A 133 4.36 -0.30 -21.05
C GLU A 133 3.04 -0.83 -20.46
N PRO A 134 2.07 -1.25 -21.30
CA PRO A 134 0.74 -1.61 -20.81
C PRO A 134 0.79 -2.81 -19.87
N LEU A 135 0.02 -2.74 -18.79
CA LEU A 135 -0.15 -3.83 -17.85
C LEU A 135 -1.01 -4.95 -18.44
N SER A 136 -0.68 -6.18 -18.10
CA SER A 136 -1.50 -7.38 -18.41
C SER A 136 -2.41 -7.79 -17.25
N GLY A 137 -2.27 -7.15 -16.10
CA GLY A 137 -2.98 -7.42 -14.86
C GLY A 137 -2.13 -7.12 -13.65
N GLY A 138 -2.42 -7.78 -12.55
CA GLY A 138 -1.63 -7.68 -11.34
C GLY A 138 -1.64 -8.97 -10.53
N VAL A 139 -0.84 -9.01 -9.49
CA VAL A 139 -0.79 -10.12 -8.55
C VAL A 139 -0.56 -9.58 -7.14
N VAL A 140 -1.37 -10.05 -6.19
CA VAL A 140 -1.12 -9.85 -4.76
C VAL A 140 -0.60 -11.16 -4.19
N VAL A 141 0.53 -11.12 -3.53
CA VAL A 141 1.10 -12.32 -2.91
C VAL A 141 1.30 -12.08 -1.42
N ARG A 142 0.73 -12.96 -0.62
CA ARG A 142 0.96 -12.98 0.83
C ARG A 142 2.10 -13.95 1.14
N PHE A 143 3.08 -13.49 1.88
CA PHE A 143 4.17 -14.29 2.42
C PHE A 143 4.00 -14.42 3.94
N GLY A 144 3.79 -15.64 4.41
CA GLY A 144 3.53 -15.92 5.83
C GLY A 144 4.77 -15.68 6.70
N ARG A 145 4.61 -14.85 7.73
CA ARG A 145 5.66 -14.57 8.72
C ARG A 145 5.81 -15.65 9.79
N ASP A 146 4.88 -16.58 9.82
CA ASP A 146 4.78 -17.69 10.76
C ASP A 146 5.15 -19.05 10.15
N GLY A 147 5.76 -19.04 8.97
CA GLY A 147 6.08 -20.26 8.22
C GLY A 147 4.88 -20.90 7.51
N SER A 148 3.73 -20.22 7.43
CA SER A 148 2.54 -20.73 6.75
C SER A 148 2.63 -20.72 5.21
N GLY A 149 3.82 -20.48 4.65
CA GLY A 149 4.06 -20.45 3.21
C GLY A 149 3.46 -19.20 2.56
N TRP A 150 3.04 -19.33 1.31
CA TRP A 150 2.54 -18.22 0.51
C TRP A 150 1.13 -18.46 -0.02
N GLU A 151 0.46 -17.38 -0.37
CA GLU A 151 -0.85 -17.35 -1.03
C GLU A 151 -0.82 -16.31 -2.14
N GLN A 152 -1.34 -16.64 -3.34
CA GLN A 152 -1.36 -15.73 -4.49
C GLN A 152 -2.78 -15.47 -4.95
N LEU A 153 -3.07 -14.22 -5.25
CA LEU A 153 -4.29 -13.76 -5.90
C LEU A 153 -3.92 -13.09 -7.23
N ASP A 154 -4.28 -13.72 -8.34
CA ASP A 154 -4.17 -13.12 -9.67
C ASP A 154 -5.30 -12.10 -9.88
N VAL A 155 -4.95 -10.92 -10.38
CA VAL A 155 -5.87 -9.82 -10.66
C VAL A 155 -5.88 -9.59 -12.18
N SER A 156 -6.96 -9.97 -12.83
CA SER A 156 -7.15 -9.77 -14.28
C SER A 156 -7.25 -8.28 -14.63
N LEU A 157 -7.08 -7.92 -15.92
CA LEU A 157 -7.26 -6.53 -16.38
C LEU A 157 -8.63 -5.97 -16.03
N GLY A 158 -9.71 -6.78 -16.15
CA GLY A 158 -11.05 -6.34 -15.77
C GLY A 158 -11.19 -6.04 -14.28
N GLN A 159 -10.62 -6.90 -13.42
CA GLN A 159 -10.59 -6.66 -11.98
C GLN A 159 -9.71 -5.47 -11.63
N LEU A 160 -8.58 -5.28 -12.31
CA LEU A 160 -7.70 -4.13 -12.12
C LEU A 160 -8.38 -2.82 -12.52
N ALA A 161 -9.19 -2.83 -13.60
CA ALA A 161 -10.00 -1.67 -13.99
C ALA A 161 -11.03 -1.30 -12.90
N HIS A 162 -11.72 -2.28 -12.31
CA HIS A 162 -12.60 -2.04 -11.17
C HIS A 162 -11.84 -1.50 -9.95
N ALA A 163 -10.64 -2.04 -9.68
CA ALA A 163 -9.81 -1.59 -8.57
C ALA A 163 -9.33 -0.13 -8.76
N ARG A 164 -8.94 0.26 -10.00
CA ARG A 164 -8.62 1.67 -10.36
C ARG A 164 -9.80 2.59 -10.06
N ALA A 165 -11.00 2.22 -10.55
CA ALA A 165 -12.19 3.02 -10.33
C ALA A 165 -12.56 3.14 -8.84
N ALA A 166 -12.42 2.07 -8.06
CA ALA A 166 -12.65 2.07 -6.63
C ALA A 166 -11.64 2.98 -5.91
N PHE A 167 -10.35 2.86 -6.23
CA PHE A 167 -9.30 3.68 -5.65
C PHE A 167 -9.53 5.18 -5.92
N LEU A 168 -9.82 5.56 -7.17
CA LEU A 168 -10.06 6.96 -7.53
C LEU A 168 -11.28 7.54 -6.83
N ARG A 169 -12.36 6.76 -6.66
CA ARG A 169 -13.53 7.21 -5.88
C ARG A 169 -13.19 7.41 -4.40
N LEU A 170 -12.40 6.52 -3.80
CA LEU A 170 -11.94 6.69 -2.41
C LEU A 170 -11.01 7.89 -2.28
N ARG A 171 -10.12 8.12 -3.26
CA ARG A 171 -9.25 9.30 -3.29
C ARG A 171 -10.06 10.60 -3.40
N ALA A 172 -11.12 10.61 -4.22
CA ALA A 172 -12.05 11.74 -4.32
C ALA A 172 -12.78 11.99 -3.00
N ALA A 173 -13.31 10.95 -2.39
CA ALA A 173 -13.96 11.05 -1.09
C ALA A 173 -13.00 11.61 -0.02
N TYR A 174 -11.75 11.13 0.01
CA TYR A 174 -10.73 11.66 0.91
C TYR A 174 -10.46 13.15 0.65
N ALA A 175 -10.34 13.56 -0.62
CA ALA A 175 -10.14 14.96 -0.99
C ALA A 175 -11.29 15.85 -0.54
N ALA A 176 -12.52 15.33 -0.60
CA ALA A 176 -13.72 16.04 -0.14
C ALA A 176 -13.78 16.19 1.38
N ILE A 177 -13.29 15.19 2.13
CA ILE A 177 -13.32 15.18 3.59
C ILE A 177 -12.17 16.02 4.18
N HIS A 178 -11.01 16.01 3.56
CA HIS A 178 -9.79 16.63 4.11
C HIS A 178 -9.94 18.13 4.46
N PRO A 179 -10.59 18.99 3.67
CA PRO A 179 -10.86 20.38 4.06
C PRO A 179 -11.71 20.51 5.32
N ILE A 180 -12.66 19.61 5.51
CA ILE A 180 -13.52 19.57 6.71
C ILE A 180 -12.68 19.24 7.95
N ASP A 181 -11.80 18.27 7.85
CA ASP A 181 -10.87 17.90 8.93
C ASP A 181 -9.93 19.05 9.29
N LEU A 182 -9.37 19.73 8.29
CA LEU A 182 -8.52 20.90 8.50
C LEU A 182 -9.28 22.03 9.22
N PHE A 183 -10.52 22.29 8.81
CA PHE A 183 -11.39 23.27 9.46
C PHE A 183 -11.62 22.91 10.93
N LEU A 184 -12.02 21.68 11.22
CA LEU A 184 -12.28 21.22 12.58
C LEU A 184 -11.02 21.25 13.46
N ASN A 185 -9.87 20.88 12.93
CA ASN A 185 -8.60 20.88 13.65
C ASN A 185 -8.12 22.31 13.95
N ARG A 186 -8.26 23.25 13.01
CA ARG A 186 -7.99 24.68 13.22
C ARG A 186 -8.91 25.25 14.32
N ARG A 187 -10.20 24.92 14.31
CA ARG A 187 -11.15 25.31 15.35
C ARG A 187 -10.76 24.76 16.72
N ARG A 188 -10.43 23.47 16.82
CA ARG A 188 -9.97 22.83 18.08
C ARG A 188 -8.73 23.52 18.63
N THR A 189 -7.75 23.81 17.77
CA THR A 189 -6.50 24.48 18.18
C THR A 189 -6.77 25.93 18.64
N ARG A 190 -7.68 26.67 18.00
CA ARG A 190 -8.07 28.03 18.42
C ARG A 190 -8.78 28.02 19.77
N LEU A 191 -9.71 27.09 19.98
CA LEU A 191 -10.41 26.94 21.27
C LEU A 191 -9.44 26.59 22.40
N ALA A 192 -8.50 25.68 22.17
CA ALA A 192 -7.48 25.30 23.15
C ALA A 192 -6.54 26.47 23.52
N LYS A 193 -6.35 27.44 22.61
CA LYS A 193 -5.54 28.65 22.82
C LYS A 193 -6.35 29.86 23.35
N GLY A 194 -7.64 29.68 23.69
CA GLY A 194 -8.50 30.75 24.19
C GLY A 194 -8.84 31.83 23.16
N LYS A 195 -8.64 31.59 21.86
CA LYS A 195 -8.92 32.50 20.77
C LYS A 195 -10.28 32.15 20.14
N GLY A 196 -11.36 32.67 20.70
CA GLY A 196 -12.70 32.58 20.10
C GLY A 196 -12.87 33.59 18.94
N GLY A 197 -13.27 33.12 17.76
CA GLY A 197 -13.62 33.95 16.60
C GLY A 197 -14.09 33.05 15.44
N PRO A 198 -14.88 33.58 14.46
CA PRO A 198 -15.27 32.81 13.30
C PRO A 198 -14.05 32.39 12.48
N PRO A 199 -14.08 31.20 11.83
CA PRO A 199 -13.00 30.75 10.96
C PRO A 199 -12.99 31.55 9.64
N ASP A 200 -11.77 31.78 9.12
CA ASP A 200 -11.59 32.34 7.78
C ASP A 200 -12.12 31.34 6.73
N ASP A 201 -12.71 31.87 5.66
CA ASP A 201 -13.32 31.09 4.60
C ASP A 201 -12.32 30.10 3.98
N ILE A 202 -12.79 28.87 3.71
CA ILE A 202 -12.04 27.85 2.98
C ILE A 202 -12.13 28.24 1.50
N ALA A 203 -10.98 28.49 0.88
CA ALA A 203 -10.89 28.72 -0.56
C ALA A 203 -11.36 27.48 -1.33
N ASN A 204 -12.50 27.59 -2.02
CA ASN A 204 -13.26 26.49 -2.63
C ASN A 204 -12.74 26.09 -4.04
N ASP A 205 -11.88 26.90 -4.65
CA ASP A 205 -11.57 26.80 -6.09
C ASP A 205 -10.71 25.59 -6.46
N SER A 206 -9.78 25.17 -5.59
CA SER A 206 -8.95 23.97 -5.87
C SER A 206 -9.69 22.65 -5.68
N PHE A 207 -10.74 22.66 -4.88
CA PHE A 207 -11.56 21.49 -4.56
C PHE A 207 -12.50 21.11 -5.71
N ASN A 208 -13.19 22.08 -6.29
CA ASN A 208 -14.09 21.85 -7.41
C ASN A 208 -13.36 21.38 -8.68
N ALA A 209 -12.13 21.87 -8.92
CA ALA A 209 -11.29 21.42 -10.03
C ALA A 209 -10.83 19.96 -9.87
N GLN A 210 -10.60 19.49 -8.63
CA GLN A 210 -10.21 18.12 -8.36
C GLN A 210 -11.38 17.13 -8.50
N LEU A 211 -12.59 17.53 -8.12
CA LEU A 211 -13.80 16.72 -8.33
C LEU A 211 -14.12 16.54 -9.81
N ALA A 212 -14.09 17.62 -10.60
CA ALA A 212 -14.37 17.58 -12.03
C ALA A 212 -13.41 16.64 -12.78
N ALA A 213 -12.11 16.66 -12.44
CA ALA A 213 -11.12 15.78 -13.06
C ALA A 213 -11.34 14.27 -12.78
N ILE A 214 -12.06 13.92 -11.72
CA ILE A 214 -12.34 12.53 -11.33
C ILE A 214 -13.66 12.05 -11.96
N GLU A 215 -14.64 12.94 -12.16
CA GLU A 215 -15.93 12.62 -12.78
C GLU A 215 -15.77 12.31 -14.28
N ASP A 216 -14.89 13.03 -14.98
CA ASP A 216 -14.60 12.82 -16.41
C ASP A 216 -13.92 11.47 -16.72
N ASP A 217 -13.17 10.88 -15.78
CA ASP A 217 -12.52 9.57 -15.96
C ASP A 217 -13.39 8.38 -15.50
N ALA A 218 -14.53 8.64 -14.88
CA ALA A 218 -15.43 7.61 -14.36
C ALA A 218 -16.60 7.31 -15.33
N ALA A 219 -16.69 8.04 -16.43
CA ALA A 219 -17.68 7.88 -17.51
C ALA A 219 -17.11 7.02 -18.66
#